data_3b776e72791d30b10853e7c01e6d4ad1
#
_entry.id   3b776e72791d30b10853e7c01e6d4ad1
#
_cell.length_a   1.000
_cell.length_b   1.000
_cell.length_c   1.000
_cell.angle_alpha   90.00
_cell.angle_beta   90.00
_cell.angle_gamma   90.00
#
_symmetry.space_group_name_H-M   'P 1'
#
loop_
_entity.id
_entity.type
_entity.pdbx_description
1 polymer ?
#
loop_
_entity_poly.entity_id
_entity_poly.type
_entity_poly.pdbx_seq_one_letter_code
_entity_poly.pdbx_strand_id
1 'polypeptide(L)'
;MAAPHLWAAVICYLLLALHTSTVTAQYQEWRSATATYSKETDASIITEGACGFGDLHKTSFGKYSTGLSGMLFNRGSSCGACFEVRCADNMLWCPQRSPSIVLTATDFCPPNYGLPADYGGWCNFPRAHFQMPEAAFSLIAQQKADIVSVQYRRVKCKRKEGIRFTLKGSAYFMQVLITNVGLDGEIVAVKVKGSRTGWVQMGRNWGQNWQCNTNLAGQPLSFEVTTASSITLASYNVAPPNWKFGQTFIGKQFQH
;
A
#
# COMPACT_ATOMS: atom_id res chain seq x y z
N MET A 1 28.99 11.16 -44.25
CA MET A 1 27.58 11.34 -43.85
C MET A 1 27.32 10.37 -42.71
N ALA A 2 27.41 10.81 -41.46
CA ALA A 2 27.17 9.94 -40.26
C ALA A 2 25.65 9.81 -40.03
N ALA A 3 25.21 8.57 -39.88
CA ALA A 3 23.82 8.19 -39.86
C ALA A 3 23.03 8.82 -38.67
N PRO A 4 21.92 9.49 -38.89
CA PRO A 4 21.10 10.12 -37.83
C PRO A 4 20.51 9.12 -36.83
N HIS A 5 20.51 7.83 -37.13
CA HIS A 5 19.96 6.78 -36.26
C HIS A 5 20.80 6.47 -35.00
N LEU A 6 22.13 6.74 -35.03
CA LEU A 6 22.96 6.52 -33.85
C LEU A 6 22.67 7.52 -32.72
N TRP A 7 22.42 8.78 -33.05
CA TRP A 7 22.10 9.81 -32.06
C TRP A 7 20.77 9.60 -31.42
N ALA A 8 19.75 9.16 -32.16
CA ALA A 8 18.44 8.84 -31.61
C ALA A 8 18.48 7.66 -30.61
N ALA A 9 19.28 6.63 -30.91
CA ALA A 9 19.46 5.50 -30.00
C ALA A 9 20.17 5.91 -28.70
N VAL A 10 21.22 6.74 -28.77
CA VAL A 10 21.95 7.23 -27.60
C VAL A 10 21.06 8.11 -26.70
N ILE A 11 20.26 9.00 -27.30
CA ILE A 11 19.33 9.85 -26.55
C ILE A 11 18.25 9.00 -25.87
N CYS A 12 17.71 7.98 -26.55
CA CYS A 12 16.72 7.07 -25.97
C CYS A 12 17.30 6.26 -24.79
N TYR A 13 18.54 5.79 -24.90
CA TYR A 13 19.25 5.10 -23.81
C TYR A 13 19.52 6.03 -22.61
N LEU A 14 19.91 7.28 -22.86
CA LEU A 14 20.14 8.27 -21.81
C LEU A 14 18.82 8.64 -21.09
N LEU A 15 17.73 8.79 -21.82
CA LEU A 15 16.41 9.05 -21.23
C LEU A 15 15.89 7.86 -20.41
N LEU A 16 16.08 6.62 -20.88
CA LEU A 16 15.75 5.40 -20.15
C LEU A 16 16.59 5.26 -18.86
N ALA A 17 17.89 5.55 -18.93
CA ALA A 17 18.78 5.51 -17.77
C ALA A 17 18.42 6.57 -16.73
N LEU A 18 17.99 7.77 -17.14
CA LEU A 18 17.51 8.82 -16.24
C LEU A 18 16.22 8.42 -15.54
N HIS A 19 15.28 7.75 -16.22
CA HIS A 19 14.04 7.29 -15.61
C HIS A 19 14.25 6.17 -14.60
N THR A 20 15.15 5.23 -14.86
CA THR A 20 15.48 4.15 -13.91
C THR A 20 16.17 4.68 -12.64
N SER A 21 17.01 5.70 -12.77
CA SER A 21 17.69 6.33 -11.64
C SER A 21 16.72 7.06 -10.71
N THR A 22 15.67 7.69 -11.22
CA THR A 22 14.68 8.42 -10.40
C THR A 22 13.80 7.48 -9.59
N VAL A 23 13.43 6.33 -10.11
CA VAL A 23 12.60 5.35 -9.39
C VAL A 23 13.39 4.70 -8.23
N THR A 24 14.65 4.35 -8.44
CA THR A 24 15.49 3.79 -7.37
C THR A 24 15.82 4.82 -6.28
N ALA A 25 16.02 6.09 -6.63
CA ALA A 25 16.28 7.15 -5.67
C ALA A 25 15.09 7.35 -4.69
N GLN A 26 13.85 7.19 -5.15
CA GLN A 26 12.67 7.37 -4.31
C GLN A 26 12.57 6.34 -3.17
N TYR A 27 13.14 5.15 -3.33
CA TYR A 27 13.16 4.11 -2.30
C TYR A 27 14.29 4.26 -1.27
N GLN A 28 15.31 5.05 -1.55
CA GLN A 28 16.50 5.13 -0.70
C GLN A 28 16.58 6.42 0.14
N GLU A 29 15.88 7.47 -0.24
CA GLU A 29 15.99 8.76 0.40
C GLU A 29 15.10 8.87 1.65
N TRP A 30 15.69 9.28 2.76
CA TRP A 30 14.96 9.61 3.97
C TRP A 30 14.31 10.99 3.84
N ARG A 31 13.02 11.06 4.15
CA ARG A 31 12.21 12.27 4.13
C ARG A 31 11.66 12.56 5.52
N SER A 32 11.44 13.83 5.82
CA SER A 32 10.88 14.27 7.10
C SER A 32 9.36 14.12 7.10
N ALA A 33 8.84 13.69 8.25
CA ALA A 33 7.41 13.62 8.55
C ALA A 33 7.19 13.79 10.05
N THR A 34 5.95 13.69 10.48
CA THR A 34 5.58 13.57 11.90
C THR A 34 4.82 12.27 12.13
N ALA A 35 4.76 11.80 13.37
CA ALA A 35 4.00 10.64 13.76
C ALA A 35 3.25 10.87 15.07
N THR A 36 2.03 10.35 15.13
CA THR A 36 1.22 10.20 16.36
C THR A 36 0.79 8.76 16.53
N TYR A 37 0.25 8.43 17.68
CA TYR A 37 -0.40 7.14 17.86
C TYR A 37 -1.88 7.30 18.17
N SER A 38 -2.62 6.25 17.89
CA SER A 38 -3.99 6.05 18.33
C SER A 38 -4.04 4.90 19.31
N LYS A 39 -4.86 5.04 20.34
CA LYS A 39 -5.06 4.00 21.33
C LYS A 39 -5.73 2.79 20.67
N GLU A 40 -5.41 1.58 21.12
CA GLU A 40 -5.97 0.32 20.58
C GLU A 40 -7.51 0.23 20.69
N THR A 41 -8.13 1.10 21.52
CA THR A 41 -9.58 1.23 21.65
C THR A 41 -10.26 1.91 20.45
N ASP A 42 -9.49 2.53 19.54
CA ASP A 42 -10.03 3.12 18.32
C ASP A 42 -10.33 2.03 17.28
N ALA A 43 -11.52 1.47 17.35
CA ALA A 43 -12.00 0.40 16.47
C ALA A 43 -11.89 0.75 14.97
N SER A 44 -11.90 2.06 14.61
CA SER A 44 -11.77 2.54 13.25
C SER A 44 -10.42 2.19 12.60
N ILE A 45 -9.36 2.09 13.40
CA ILE A 45 -8.01 1.80 12.89
C ILE A 45 -7.78 0.29 12.71
N ILE A 46 -8.54 -0.52 13.43
CA ILE A 46 -8.38 -1.97 13.48
C ILE A 46 -9.33 -2.67 12.50
N THR A 47 -10.49 -2.05 12.22
CA THR A 47 -11.53 -2.63 11.36
C THR A 47 -11.84 -1.69 10.19
N GLU A 48 -11.71 -2.20 8.98
CA GLU A 48 -12.18 -1.55 7.74
C GLU A 48 -11.51 -0.25 7.30
N GLY A 49 -10.33 0.11 7.80
CA GLY A 49 -9.61 1.32 7.36
C GLY A 49 -9.75 1.63 5.85
N ALA A 50 -9.48 2.85 5.45
CA ALA A 50 -9.71 3.38 4.09
C ALA A 50 -9.08 2.55 2.94
N CYS A 51 -8.20 1.60 3.24
CA CYS A 51 -7.68 0.63 2.27
C CYS A 51 -8.56 -0.62 2.10
N GLY A 52 -9.54 -0.85 2.99
CA GLY A 52 -10.50 -1.95 2.89
C GLY A 52 -9.95 -3.32 3.28
N PHE A 53 -8.84 -3.37 4.02
CA PHE A 53 -8.21 -4.65 4.39
C PHE A 53 -8.99 -5.47 5.43
N GLY A 54 -10.06 -4.92 5.99
CA GLY A 54 -10.85 -5.56 7.04
C GLY A 54 -10.11 -5.61 8.37
N ASP A 55 -10.41 -6.63 9.16
CA ASP A 55 -9.79 -6.83 10.48
C ASP A 55 -8.27 -7.03 10.37
N LEU A 56 -7.52 -6.01 10.76
CA LEU A 56 -6.06 -6.01 10.68
C LEU A 56 -5.40 -7.02 11.62
N HIS A 57 -6.07 -7.47 12.68
CA HIS A 57 -5.55 -8.53 13.56
C HIS A 57 -5.39 -9.86 12.81
N LYS A 58 -6.17 -10.08 11.75
CA LYS A 58 -6.10 -11.27 10.88
C LYS A 58 -5.09 -11.12 9.75
N THR A 59 -4.41 -9.97 9.66
CA THR A 59 -3.40 -9.73 8.65
C THR A 59 -1.99 -9.96 9.18
N SER A 60 -1.03 -10.20 8.30
CA SER A 60 0.38 -10.38 8.67
C SER A 60 1.07 -9.10 9.14
N PHE A 61 0.46 -7.94 8.93
CA PHE A 61 1.02 -6.63 9.29
C PHE A 61 0.31 -5.94 10.47
N GLY A 62 -0.84 -6.41 10.96
CA GLY A 62 -1.55 -6.02 12.17
C GLY A 62 -1.04 -4.77 12.89
N LYS A 63 -0.29 -4.97 13.97
CA LYS A 63 0.31 -3.89 14.75
C LYS A 63 1.30 -2.99 13.99
N TYR A 64 1.79 -3.42 12.84
CA TYR A 64 2.66 -2.64 11.96
C TYR A 64 1.89 -1.98 10.82
N SER A 65 0.68 -1.54 11.10
CA SER A 65 -0.17 -0.76 10.22
C SER A 65 -0.03 0.74 10.47
N THR A 66 -0.48 1.57 9.52
CA THR A 66 -0.53 3.01 9.69
C THR A 66 -1.60 3.66 8.84
N GLY A 67 -2.28 4.67 9.41
CA GLY A 67 -3.01 5.68 8.66
C GLY A 67 -2.05 6.74 8.14
N LEU A 68 -2.30 7.24 6.94
CA LEU A 68 -1.48 8.24 6.26
C LEU A 68 -2.25 9.54 6.06
N SER A 69 -1.58 10.69 6.27
CA SER A 69 -2.13 11.99 5.87
C SER A 69 -2.40 12.04 4.37
N GLY A 70 -3.25 12.96 3.92
CA GLY A 70 -3.62 13.11 2.50
C GLY A 70 -2.42 13.23 1.56
N MET A 71 -1.34 13.87 2.02
CA MET A 71 -0.07 13.98 1.30
C MET A 71 0.55 12.62 0.98
N LEU A 72 0.53 11.69 1.92
CA LEU A 72 1.13 10.35 1.78
C LEU A 72 0.14 9.32 1.25
N PHE A 73 -1.15 9.47 1.54
CA PHE A 73 -2.20 8.52 1.16
C PHE A 73 -2.47 8.51 -0.35
N ASN A 74 -2.26 9.65 -1.00
CA ASN A 74 -2.37 9.82 -2.45
C ASN A 74 -3.67 9.21 -3.02
N ARG A 75 -4.82 9.63 -2.48
CA ARG A 75 -6.16 9.15 -2.91
C ARG A 75 -6.32 7.63 -2.90
N GLY A 76 -5.65 6.94 -1.96
CA GLY A 76 -5.72 5.49 -1.80
C GLY A 76 -4.73 4.69 -2.64
N SER A 77 -3.94 5.32 -3.51
CA SER A 77 -2.93 4.59 -4.29
C SER A 77 -1.84 4.00 -3.40
N SER A 78 -1.53 4.64 -2.26
CA SER A 78 -0.54 4.15 -1.29
C SER A 78 -1.03 2.97 -0.43
N CYS A 79 -2.29 2.53 -0.58
CA CYS A 79 -2.78 1.37 0.16
C CYS A 79 -1.93 0.12 -0.06
N GLY A 80 -1.49 -0.51 1.03
CA GLY A 80 -0.63 -1.69 1.00
C GLY A 80 0.87 -1.41 0.92
N ALA A 81 1.25 -0.16 0.64
CA ALA A 81 2.64 0.29 0.58
C ALA A 81 3.37 0.12 1.91
N CYS A 82 4.68 -0.13 1.85
CA CYS A 82 5.52 -0.22 3.01
C CYS A 82 6.43 0.99 3.17
N PHE A 83 6.48 1.49 4.40
CA PHE A 83 7.31 2.61 4.82
C PHE A 83 8.20 2.19 5.97
N GLU A 84 9.50 2.41 5.84
CA GLU A 84 10.41 2.35 6.97
C GLU A 84 10.41 3.70 7.66
N VAL A 85 10.16 3.70 8.97
CA VAL A 85 10.01 4.91 9.80
C VAL A 85 10.94 4.80 10.99
N ARG A 86 11.62 5.90 11.31
CA ARG A 86 12.45 6.03 12.52
C ARG A 86 12.22 7.37 13.19
N CYS A 87 12.35 7.42 14.49
CA CYS A 87 12.30 8.67 15.25
C CYS A 87 13.46 9.58 14.85
N ALA A 88 13.20 10.87 14.69
CA ALA A 88 14.17 11.89 14.30
C ALA A 88 14.17 13.11 15.24
N ASP A 89 13.48 12.97 16.36
CA ASP A 89 13.44 14.01 17.39
C ASP A 89 14.76 14.06 18.17
N ASN A 90 15.16 15.26 18.60
CA ASN A 90 16.44 15.50 19.30
C ASN A 90 16.46 14.89 20.70
N MET A 91 16.53 13.57 20.78
CA MET A 91 16.73 12.74 21.99
C MET A 91 15.71 12.91 23.13
N LEU A 92 14.79 13.87 23.06
CA LEU A 92 13.81 14.07 24.14
C LEU A 92 12.77 12.94 24.17
N TRP A 93 12.27 12.55 23.02
CA TRP A 93 11.20 11.56 22.87
C TRP A 93 11.62 10.29 22.16
N CYS A 94 12.77 10.30 21.48
CA CYS A 94 13.35 9.12 20.85
C CYS A 94 14.22 8.36 21.85
N PRO A 95 14.03 7.06 22.05
CA PRO A 95 15.00 6.24 22.79
C PRO A 95 16.38 6.31 22.12
N GLN A 96 17.45 6.28 22.94
CA GLN A 96 18.79 6.15 22.39
C GLN A 96 18.88 4.89 21.51
N ARG A 97 19.38 5.05 20.27
CA ARG A 97 19.42 3.97 19.26
C ARG A 97 18.04 3.42 18.88
N SER A 98 17.04 4.30 18.81
CA SER A 98 15.69 3.94 18.35
C SER A 98 15.76 3.14 17.05
N PRO A 99 15.16 1.94 16.99
CA PRO A 99 15.15 1.16 15.75
C PRO A 99 14.28 1.84 14.70
N SER A 100 14.51 1.52 13.43
CA SER A 100 13.49 1.74 12.41
C SER A 100 12.48 0.60 12.45
N ILE A 101 11.23 0.92 12.12
CA ILE A 101 10.15 -0.06 11.94
C ILE A 101 9.59 0.05 10.54
N VAL A 102 9.07 -1.07 10.02
CA VAL A 102 8.39 -1.07 8.72
C VAL A 102 6.89 -1.14 8.94
N LEU A 103 6.18 -0.12 8.46
CA LEU A 103 4.73 0.02 8.56
C LEU A 103 4.08 -0.22 7.18
N THR A 104 2.89 -0.81 7.19
CA THR A 104 2.04 -0.95 6.00
C THR A 104 0.94 0.09 6.04
N ALA A 105 0.74 0.84 4.94
CA ALA A 105 -0.37 1.76 4.80
C ALA A 105 -1.70 1.01 4.70
N THR A 106 -2.57 1.22 5.68
CA THR A 106 -3.86 0.52 5.80
C THR A 106 -5.03 1.46 5.88
N ASP A 107 -4.77 2.72 6.23
CA ASP A 107 -5.84 3.68 6.50
C ASP A 107 -5.46 5.10 6.07
N PHE A 108 -6.46 5.96 6.09
CA PHE A 108 -6.36 7.40 5.85
C PHE A 108 -6.54 8.16 7.16
N CYS A 109 -5.58 9.03 7.49
CA CYS A 109 -5.73 10.02 8.53
C CYS A 109 -6.36 11.28 7.92
N PRO A 110 -7.64 11.57 8.20
CA PRO A 110 -8.33 12.72 7.63
C PRO A 110 -7.77 14.04 8.18
N PRO A 111 -7.76 15.11 7.39
CA PRO A 111 -7.41 16.43 7.89
C PRO A 111 -8.48 16.96 8.85
N ASN A 112 -8.06 17.73 9.84
CA ASN A 112 -8.93 18.47 10.74
C ASN A 112 -8.57 19.97 10.67
N TYR A 113 -9.13 20.67 9.72
CA TYR A 113 -8.86 22.08 9.51
C TYR A 113 -9.48 23.00 10.59
N GLY A 114 -10.29 22.47 11.49
CA GLY A 114 -10.76 23.17 12.68
C GLY A 114 -9.68 23.34 13.76
N LEU A 115 -8.55 22.64 13.61
CA LEU A 115 -7.43 22.72 14.53
C LEU A 115 -6.14 23.11 13.78
N PRO A 116 -5.23 23.86 14.46
CA PRO A 116 -3.92 24.13 13.91
C PRO A 116 -3.12 22.85 13.62
N ALA A 117 -2.29 22.90 12.58
CA ALA A 117 -1.48 21.73 12.19
C ALA A 117 -0.51 21.26 13.29
N ASP A 118 -0.13 22.14 14.24
CA ASP A 118 0.75 21.81 15.37
C ASP A 118 -0.02 21.49 16.66
N TYR A 119 -1.36 21.54 16.61
CA TYR A 119 -2.21 21.25 17.76
C TYR A 119 -3.48 20.51 17.33
N GLY A 120 -3.36 19.19 17.08
CA GLY A 120 -4.48 18.31 16.71
C GLY A 120 -4.78 18.22 15.22
N GLY A 121 -4.36 19.17 14.38
CA GLY A 121 -4.50 19.12 12.92
C GLY A 121 -3.34 18.37 12.23
N TRP A 122 -2.88 17.27 12.82
CA TRP A 122 -1.65 16.58 12.41
C TRP A 122 -1.65 16.12 10.95
N CYS A 123 -2.81 15.75 10.41
CA CYS A 123 -2.98 15.29 9.04
C CYS A 123 -3.37 16.37 8.03
N ASN A 124 -3.37 17.67 8.45
CA ASN A 124 -3.66 18.78 7.57
C ASN A 124 -2.60 18.93 6.48
N PHE A 125 -3.06 19.17 5.25
CA PHE A 125 -2.16 19.45 4.12
C PHE A 125 -1.34 20.72 4.38
N PRO A 126 -0.05 20.79 4.00
CA PRO A 126 0.73 19.81 3.22
C PRO A 126 1.57 18.84 4.06
N ARG A 127 1.22 18.59 5.30
CA ARG A 127 2.02 17.78 6.23
C ARG A 127 2.06 16.30 5.85
N ALA A 128 3.26 15.74 5.77
CA ALA A 128 3.46 14.28 5.78
C ALA A 128 3.32 13.77 7.22
N HIS A 129 2.38 12.87 7.47
CA HIS A 129 2.09 12.36 8.80
C HIS A 129 1.71 10.89 8.80
N PHE A 130 2.15 10.18 9.84
CA PHE A 130 1.85 8.77 10.12
C PHE A 130 1.05 8.67 11.42
N GLN A 131 -0.15 8.12 11.34
CA GLN A 131 -0.93 7.73 12.51
C GLN A 131 -0.82 6.22 12.67
N MET A 132 -0.21 5.75 13.74
CA MET A 132 0.09 4.34 13.93
C MET A 132 -0.51 3.78 15.21
N PRO A 133 -0.68 2.46 15.36
CA PRO A 133 -1.06 1.86 16.63
C PRO A 133 -0.03 2.17 17.72
N GLU A 134 -0.49 2.31 18.96
CA GLU A 134 0.35 2.58 20.12
C GLU A 134 1.51 1.57 20.25
N ALA A 135 1.24 0.30 19.96
CA ALA A 135 2.25 -0.77 19.99
C ALA A 135 3.40 -0.55 18.99
N ALA A 136 3.14 0.06 17.82
CA ALA A 136 4.17 0.41 16.84
C ALA A 136 4.91 1.68 17.27
N PHE A 137 4.18 2.70 17.71
CA PHE A 137 4.75 3.96 18.16
C PHE A 137 5.75 3.77 19.31
N SER A 138 5.41 2.94 20.29
CA SER A 138 6.24 2.65 21.47
C SER A 138 7.59 2.00 21.13
N LEU A 139 7.74 1.45 19.93
CA LEU A 139 9.02 0.90 19.46
C LEU A 139 10.00 2.00 19.04
N ILE A 140 9.51 3.17 18.62
CA ILE A 140 10.33 4.24 18.06
C ILE A 140 10.35 5.50 18.93
N ALA A 141 9.34 5.72 19.78
CA ALA A 141 9.20 6.92 20.59
C ALA A 141 8.57 6.63 21.96
N GLN A 142 8.73 7.58 22.89
CA GLN A 142 8.09 7.51 24.20
C GLN A 142 6.61 7.89 24.07
N GLN A 143 5.71 7.14 24.70
CA GLN A 143 4.26 7.38 24.71
C GLN A 143 3.83 8.71 25.36
N LYS A 144 4.72 9.37 26.09
CA LYS A 144 4.44 10.70 26.65
C LYS A 144 4.43 11.82 25.62
N ALA A 145 4.96 11.55 24.43
CA ALA A 145 4.93 12.50 23.32
C ALA A 145 3.59 12.38 22.58
N ASP A 146 2.86 13.48 22.47
CA ASP A 146 1.64 13.54 21.64
C ASP A 146 1.98 13.40 20.15
N ILE A 147 3.11 13.96 19.74
CA ILE A 147 3.63 13.94 18.37
C ILE A 147 5.16 13.91 18.40
N VAL A 148 5.76 13.19 17.46
CA VAL A 148 7.21 13.17 17.28
C VAL A 148 7.59 13.45 15.82
N SER A 149 8.75 14.07 15.63
CA SER A 149 9.39 14.16 14.32
C SER A 149 9.95 12.79 13.94
N VAL A 150 9.70 12.37 12.71
CA VAL A 150 10.20 11.11 12.16
C VAL A 150 10.87 11.32 10.81
N GLN A 151 11.74 10.41 10.45
CA GLN A 151 12.17 10.21 9.09
C GLN A 151 11.55 8.95 8.53
N TYR A 152 11.15 8.98 7.27
CA TYR A 152 10.59 7.83 6.58
C TYR A 152 11.17 7.67 5.18
N ARG A 153 11.09 6.45 4.67
CA ARG A 153 11.34 6.13 3.26
C ARG A 153 10.45 5.00 2.79
N ARG A 154 10.20 4.94 1.49
CA ARG A 154 9.53 3.79 0.88
C ARG A 154 10.46 2.61 0.88
N VAL A 155 9.93 1.43 1.20
CA VAL A 155 10.67 0.17 1.17
C VAL A 155 9.83 -0.93 0.54
N LYS A 156 10.48 -1.96 0.04
CA LYS A 156 9.80 -3.13 -0.47
C LYS A 156 9.11 -3.88 0.66
N CYS A 157 7.85 -4.25 0.43
CA CYS A 157 7.06 -5.05 1.36
C CYS A 157 7.54 -6.50 1.35
N LYS A 158 8.05 -6.98 2.47
CA LYS A 158 8.34 -8.41 2.67
C LYS A 158 7.06 -9.11 3.10
N ARG A 159 6.50 -9.97 2.25
CA ARG A 159 5.29 -10.73 2.54
C ARG A 159 5.58 -12.23 2.51
N LYS A 160 5.07 -12.94 3.50
CA LYS A 160 5.01 -14.41 3.50
C LYS A 160 3.77 -14.83 2.71
N GLU A 161 3.79 -16.05 2.16
CA GLU A 161 2.71 -16.60 1.35
C GLU A 161 2.42 -15.80 0.07
N GLY A 162 1.36 -16.17 -0.63
CA GLY A 162 0.95 -15.52 -1.87
C GLY A 162 0.06 -14.29 -1.68
N ILE A 163 -0.23 -13.60 -2.77
CA ILE A 163 -1.24 -12.56 -2.83
C ILE A 163 -2.60 -13.18 -2.50
N ARG A 164 -3.40 -12.51 -1.69
CA ARG A 164 -4.73 -12.96 -1.30
C ARG A 164 -5.80 -12.22 -2.08
N PHE A 165 -6.73 -12.96 -2.65
CA PHE A 165 -7.86 -12.48 -3.44
C PHE A 165 -9.15 -12.84 -2.72
N THR A 166 -9.80 -11.86 -2.08
CA THR A 166 -11.10 -12.07 -1.43
C THR A 166 -12.20 -11.61 -2.36
N LEU A 167 -13.05 -12.55 -2.79
CA LEU A 167 -14.13 -12.29 -3.71
C LEU A 167 -15.33 -11.70 -2.97
N LYS A 168 -15.83 -10.56 -3.43
CA LYS A 168 -16.97 -9.83 -2.85
C LYS A 168 -17.96 -9.45 -3.97
N GLY A 169 -19.15 -9.01 -3.58
CA GLY A 169 -20.14 -8.47 -4.53
C GLY A 169 -21.31 -9.39 -4.79
N SER A 170 -21.78 -9.42 -6.02
CA SER A 170 -22.93 -10.19 -6.51
C SER A 170 -22.68 -10.71 -7.92
N ALA A 171 -23.62 -11.47 -8.47
CA ALA A 171 -23.51 -12.01 -9.84
C ALA A 171 -23.31 -10.94 -10.94
N TYR A 172 -23.80 -9.72 -10.71
CA TYR A 172 -23.72 -8.61 -11.68
C TYR A 172 -22.65 -7.57 -11.33
N PHE A 173 -22.02 -7.68 -10.18
CA PHE A 173 -21.04 -6.74 -9.68
C PHE A 173 -19.97 -7.51 -8.91
N MET A 174 -18.93 -7.91 -9.61
CA MET A 174 -17.81 -8.61 -9.01
C MET A 174 -16.81 -7.61 -8.43
N GLN A 175 -16.48 -7.77 -7.16
CA GLN A 175 -15.43 -7.04 -6.49
C GLN A 175 -14.39 -8.02 -5.92
N VAL A 176 -13.14 -7.63 -5.99
CA VAL A 176 -12.02 -8.41 -5.43
C VAL A 176 -11.21 -7.49 -4.54
N LEU A 177 -11.11 -7.84 -3.26
CA LEU A 177 -10.14 -7.24 -2.35
C LEU A 177 -8.81 -7.97 -2.51
N ILE A 178 -7.75 -7.22 -2.79
CA ILE A 178 -6.40 -7.78 -2.94
C ILE A 178 -5.54 -7.36 -1.77
N THR A 179 -4.97 -8.35 -1.07
CA THR A 179 -4.14 -8.14 0.12
C THR A 179 -2.85 -8.94 0.05
N ASN A 180 -1.93 -8.71 0.99
CA ASN A 180 -0.66 -9.41 1.12
C ASN A 180 0.25 -9.30 -0.11
N VAL A 181 0.28 -8.13 -0.74
CA VAL A 181 1.11 -7.86 -1.93
C VAL A 181 2.53 -7.52 -1.51
N GLY A 182 3.50 -8.24 -2.05
CA GLY A 182 4.93 -7.98 -1.88
C GLY A 182 5.45 -6.85 -2.78
N LEU A 183 6.76 -6.67 -2.84
CA LEU A 183 7.43 -5.59 -3.55
C LEU A 183 6.92 -4.21 -3.12
N ASP A 184 6.32 -3.45 -4.02
CA ASP A 184 5.81 -2.10 -3.73
C ASP A 184 4.65 -2.10 -2.76
N GLY A 185 3.91 -3.22 -2.66
CA GLY A 185 2.65 -3.30 -1.92
C GLY A 185 1.50 -2.53 -2.57
N GLU A 186 1.82 -1.54 -3.38
CA GLU A 186 0.87 -0.73 -4.17
C GLU A 186 0.52 -1.44 -5.47
N ILE A 187 -0.79 -1.51 -5.75
CA ILE A 187 -1.31 -2.04 -7.00
C ILE A 187 -1.79 -0.87 -7.86
N VAL A 188 -1.41 -0.84 -9.12
CA VAL A 188 -1.86 0.19 -10.07
C VAL A 188 -2.81 -0.34 -11.14
N ALA A 189 -2.78 -1.64 -11.42
CA ALA A 189 -3.70 -2.27 -12.35
C ALA A 189 -4.00 -3.71 -11.96
N VAL A 190 -5.22 -4.15 -12.24
CA VAL A 190 -5.67 -5.53 -12.03
C VAL A 190 -6.49 -5.98 -13.23
N LYS A 191 -6.26 -7.22 -13.67
CA LYS A 191 -7.13 -7.90 -14.64
C LYS A 191 -7.60 -9.22 -14.06
N VAL A 192 -8.80 -9.62 -14.43
CA VAL A 192 -9.37 -10.92 -14.12
C VAL A 192 -9.69 -11.67 -15.41
N LYS A 193 -9.59 -13.00 -15.37
CA LYS A 193 -9.93 -13.87 -16.49
C LYS A 193 -10.67 -15.09 -15.98
N GLY A 194 -11.81 -15.40 -16.60
CA GLY A 194 -12.49 -16.68 -16.49
C GLY A 194 -12.06 -17.65 -17.61
N SER A 195 -12.58 -18.88 -17.58
CA SER A 195 -12.30 -19.88 -18.63
C SER A 195 -12.94 -19.54 -19.98
N ARG A 196 -14.00 -18.73 -19.97
CA ARG A 196 -14.78 -18.33 -21.16
C ARG A 196 -14.55 -16.87 -21.57
N THR A 197 -13.58 -16.18 -20.95
CA THR A 197 -13.27 -14.78 -21.25
C THR A 197 -11.79 -14.61 -21.56
N GLY A 198 -11.43 -13.51 -22.23
CA GLY A 198 -10.09 -12.97 -22.21
C GLY A 198 -9.78 -12.29 -20.86
N TRP A 199 -8.66 -11.60 -20.78
CA TRP A 199 -8.33 -10.73 -19.66
C TRP A 199 -9.25 -9.51 -19.66
N VAL A 200 -10.01 -9.34 -18.58
CA VAL A 200 -10.92 -8.22 -18.33
C VAL A 200 -10.26 -7.25 -17.40
N GLN A 201 -10.11 -6.00 -17.81
CA GLN A 201 -9.57 -4.95 -16.96
C GLN A 201 -10.53 -4.65 -15.80
N MET A 202 -10.02 -4.59 -14.59
CA MET A 202 -10.77 -4.18 -13.39
C MET A 202 -10.52 -2.70 -13.10
N GLY A 203 -11.55 -1.98 -12.67
CA GLY A 203 -11.45 -0.63 -12.13
C GLY A 203 -11.19 -0.66 -10.64
N ARG A 204 -10.36 0.27 -10.12
CA ARG A 204 -10.26 0.49 -8.68
C ARG A 204 -11.58 1.10 -8.19
N ASN A 205 -12.22 0.47 -7.22
CA ASN A 205 -13.41 1.02 -6.56
C ASN A 205 -12.96 1.96 -5.42
N TRP A 206 -12.36 1.41 -4.38
CA TRP A 206 -11.75 2.16 -3.27
C TRP A 206 -10.69 1.30 -2.58
N GLY A 207 -9.69 1.93 -1.99
CA GLY A 207 -8.59 1.24 -1.34
C GLY A 207 -7.96 0.18 -2.24
N GLN A 208 -7.96 -1.07 -1.81
CA GLN A 208 -7.51 -2.22 -2.61
C GLN A 208 -8.66 -3.11 -3.09
N ASN A 209 -9.88 -2.56 -3.16
CA ASN A 209 -11.03 -3.21 -3.77
C ASN A 209 -11.11 -2.86 -5.27
N TRP A 210 -11.10 -3.89 -6.11
CA TRP A 210 -11.14 -3.79 -7.55
C TRP A 210 -12.41 -4.42 -8.09
N GLN A 211 -13.02 -3.85 -9.14
CA GLN A 211 -14.33 -4.27 -9.63
C GLN A 211 -14.39 -4.47 -11.14
N CYS A 212 -15.27 -5.35 -11.57
CA CYS A 212 -15.74 -5.44 -12.95
C CYS A 212 -17.20 -5.90 -12.98
N ASN A 213 -17.88 -5.59 -14.10
CA ASN A 213 -19.29 -5.94 -14.31
C ASN A 213 -19.46 -7.20 -15.18
N THR A 214 -18.40 -7.99 -15.35
CA THR A 214 -18.42 -9.22 -16.14
C THR A 214 -18.92 -10.38 -15.29
N ASN A 215 -19.89 -11.13 -15.78
CA ASN A 215 -20.34 -12.35 -15.12
C ASN A 215 -19.31 -13.47 -15.28
N LEU A 216 -18.63 -13.79 -14.20
CA LEU A 216 -17.60 -14.84 -14.11
C LEU A 216 -18.04 -16.03 -13.25
N ALA A 217 -19.31 -16.09 -12.84
CA ALA A 217 -19.84 -17.18 -12.04
C ALA A 217 -19.67 -18.53 -12.73
N GLY A 218 -19.32 -19.56 -11.96
CA GLY A 218 -19.11 -20.92 -12.46
C GLY A 218 -17.86 -21.10 -13.34
N GLN A 219 -16.92 -20.16 -13.32
CA GLN A 219 -15.66 -20.23 -14.05
C GLN A 219 -14.49 -20.18 -13.07
N PRO A 220 -13.40 -20.93 -13.28
CA PRO A 220 -12.17 -20.71 -12.53
C PRO A 220 -11.62 -19.33 -12.84
N LEU A 221 -11.07 -18.63 -11.84
CA LEU A 221 -10.58 -17.26 -11.97
C LEU A 221 -9.08 -17.20 -11.92
N SER A 222 -8.53 -16.43 -12.86
CA SER A 222 -7.13 -16.05 -12.89
C SER A 222 -7.02 -14.54 -12.72
N PHE A 223 -5.96 -14.07 -12.07
CA PHE A 223 -5.72 -12.65 -11.81
C PHE A 223 -4.35 -12.23 -12.31
N GLU A 224 -4.29 -11.04 -12.90
CA GLU A 224 -3.05 -10.35 -13.24
C GLU A 224 -2.99 -9.05 -12.43
N VAL A 225 -1.92 -8.88 -11.65
CA VAL A 225 -1.72 -7.73 -10.76
C VAL A 225 -0.46 -7.00 -11.19
N THR A 226 -0.55 -5.68 -11.35
CA THR A 226 0.57 -4.81 -11.69
C THR A 226 0.85 -3.85 -10.53
N THR A 227 2.10 -3.81 -10.07
CA THR A 227 2.55 -2.91 -9.00
C THR A 227 2.93 -1.52 -9.52
N ALA A 228 3.18 -0.59 -8.61
CA ALA A 228 3.60 0.79 -8.92
C ALA A 228 4.90 0.87 -9.73
N SER A 229 5.82 -0.09 -9.55
CA SER A 229 7.04 -0.22 -10.37
C SER A 229 6.81 -0.92 -11.72
N SER A 230 5.55 -1.05 -12.15
CA SER A 230 5.15 -1.66 -13.43
C SER A 230 5.52 -3.15 -13.56
N ILE A 231 5.77 -3.83 -12.44
CA ILE A 231 6.00 -5.28 -12.45
C ILE A 231 4.64 -5.98 -12.40
N THR A 232 4.41 -6.87 -13.36
CA THR A 232 3.15 -7.61 -13.51
C THR A 232 3.33 -9.08 -13.15
N LEU A 233 2.40 -9.64 -12.39
CA LEU A 233 2.36 -11.04 -12.00
C LEU A 233 0.99 -11.65 -12.31
N ALA A 234 0.98 -12.73 -13.08
CA ALA A 234 -0.21 -13.51 -13.36
C ALA A 234 -0.28 -14.76 -12.45
N SER A 235 -1.42 -14.93 -11.81
CA SER A 235 -1.80 -16.12 -11.03
C SER A 235 -2.97 -16.81 -11.71
N TYR A 236 -2.74 -17.99 -12.25
CA TYR A 236 -3.75 -18.73 -13.01
C TYR A 236 -4.55 -19.66 -12.13
N ASN A 237 -5.87 -19.76 -12.41
CA ASN A 237 -6.82 -20.66 -11.73
C ASN A 237 -6.76 -20.56 -10.20
N VAL A 238 -6.66 -19.35 -9.69
CA VAL A 238 -6.56 -19.05 -8.25
C VAL A 238 -7.84 -19.46 -7.52
N ALA A 239 -9.01 -19.14 -8.08
CA ALA A 239 -10.30 -19.56 -7.57
C ALA A 239 -10.86 -20.70 -8.45
N PRO A 240 -11.32 -21.84 -7.87
CA PRO A 240 -11.93 -22.94 -8.62
C PRO A 240 -13.32 -22.54 -9.16
N PRO A 241 -13.93 -23.28 -10.12
CA PRO A 241 -15.19 -22.86 -10.74
C PRO A 241 -16.38 -22.78 -9.77
N ASN A 242 -16.30 -23.45 -8.63
CA ASN A 242 -17.33 -23.45 -7.59
C ASN A 242 -17.11 -22.41 -6.48
N TRP A 243 -16.26 -21.39 -6.73
CA TRP A 243 -16.05 -20.31 -5.79
C TRP A 243 -17.36 -19.58 -5.42
N LYS A 244 -17.37 -18.99 -4.23
CA LYS A 244 -18.47 -18.18 -3.74
C LYS A 244 -17.95 -16.84 -3.23
N PHE A 245 -18.81 -15.82 -3.23
CA PHE A 245 -18.49 -14.54 -2.58
C PHE A 245 -18.23 -14.75 -1.07
N GLY A 246 -17.32 -13.97 -0.53
CA GLY A 246 -16.81 -14.09 0.84
C GLY A 246 -15.58 -14.99 0.97
N GLN A 247 -15.25 -15.81 -0.02
CA GLN A 247 -14.06 -16.66 0.02
C GLN A 247 -12.80 -15.90 -0.36
N THR A 248 -11.68 -16.32 0.27
CA THR A 248 -10.33 -15.82 -0.02
C THR A 248 -9.49 -16.94 -0.61
N PHE A 249 -8.81 -16.64 -1.70
CA PHE A 249 -7.90 -17.56 -2.39
C PHE A 249 -6.49 -16.98 -2.42
N ILE A 250 -5.50 -17.85 -2.44
CA ILE A 250 -4.08 -17.47 -2.44
C ILE A 250 -3.50 -17.72 -3.83
N GLY A 251 -2.93 -16.69 -4.44
CA GLY A 251 -2.21 -16.77 -5.70
C GLY A 251 -0.69 -16.78 -5.49
N LYS A 252 0.04 -16.48 -6.56
CA LYS A 252 1.50 -16.31 -6.50
C LYS A 252 1.88 -15.05 -5.73
N GLN A 253 3.16 -14.94 -5.35
CA GLN A 253 3.74 -13.74 -4.77
C GLN A 253 4.82 -13.19 -5.68
N PHE A 254 4.98 -11.86 -5.68
CA PHE A 254 6.14 -11.23 -6.28
C PHE A 254 7.41 -11.69 -5.57
N GLN A 255 8.42 -12.05 -6.36
CA GLN A 255 9.74 -12.43 -5.84
C GLN A 255 10.59 -11.17 -5.65
N HIS A 256 11.42 -11.15 -4.60
CA HIS A 256 12.36 -10.08 -4.28
C HIS A 256 13.64 -10.19 -5.07
#